data_11b2f4bf4e05b2c1abf31e6c48602d3d
#
_entry.id   11b2f4bf4e05b2c1abf31e6c48602d3d
#
_cell.length_a   1.000
_cell.length_b   1.000
_cell.length_c   1.000
_cell.angle_alpha   90.00
_cell.angle_beta   90.00
_cell.angle_gamma   90.00
#
_symmetry.space_group_name_H-M   'P 1'
#
loop_
_entity.id
_entity.type
_entity.pdbx_description
1 polymer ?
#
loop_
_entity_poly.entity_id
_entity_poly.type
_entity_poly.pdbx_seq_one_letter_code
_entity_poly.pdbx_strand_id
1 'polypeptide(L)'
;YGITLAADLYKPKNTQGRLAAIAVSGPYGAVKEQVSGRYAQTLAERGFLTIAFDPSYYGESGGTPRYLTSPEISTEDFSAAVDYLTSRADVDPERIGILGICGWGGFALNAAANDPRIKATVTSTMYDMSRVNANGYFDAMSSDDRYKLREQLNAQRTEDYRDDSY
;
A
#
# COMPACT_ATOMS: atom_id res chain seq x y z
N TYR A 1 -13.61 -3.46 4.84
CA TYR A 1 -13.57 -4.78 4.18
C TYR A 1 -13.35 -5.94 5.16
N GLY A 2 -13.13 -5.67 6.47
CA GLY A 2 -12.94 -6.71 7.48
C GLY A 2 -11.59 -7.44 7.40
N ILE A 3 -10.62 -6.88 6.68
CA ILE A 3 -9.26 -7.42 6.58
C ILE A 3 -8.40 -6.79 7.67
N THR A 4 -7.72 -7.62 8.47
CA THR A 4 -6.77 -7.14 9.47
C THR A 4 -5.41 -6.91 8.83
N LEU A 5 -4.82 -5.74 9.03
CA LEU A 5 -3.46 -5.43 8.60
C LEU A 5 -2.46 -5.75 9.71
N ALA A 6 -1.35 -6.38 9.33
CA ALA A 6 -0.19 -6.58 10.19
C ALA A 6 0.82 -5.45 9.95
N ALA A 7 1.38 -4.88 11.02
CA ALA A 7 2.33 -3.78 10.92
C ALA A 7 3.38 -3.82 12.01
N ASP A 8 4.58 -3.35 11.68
CA ASP A 8 5.65 -3.07 12.62
C ASP A 8 5.67 -1.59 12.98
N LEU A 9 5.67 -1.30 14.29
CA LEU A 9 5.74 0.06 14.81
C LEU A 9 7.18 0.40 15.22
N TYR A 10 7.66 1.52 14.69
CA TYR A 10 8.98 2.09 15.06
C TYR A 10 8.78 3.42 15.76
N LYS A 11 9.32 3.55 16.96
CA LYS A 11 9.25 4.77 17.76
C LYS A 11 10.63 5.32 18.01
N PRO A 12 10.84 6.65 17.81
CA PRO A 12 12.10 7.28 18.16
C PRO A 12 12.39 7.16 19.64
N LYS A 13 13.68 7.02 20.01
CA LYS A 13 14.11 7.00 21.40
C LYS A 13 14.08 8.42 22.00
N ASN A 14 13.81 8.50 23.31
CA ASN A 14 13.93 9.75 24.10
C ASN A 14 13.08 10.92 23.59
N THR A 15 11.89 10.65 23.06
CA THR A 15 10.95 11.69 22.61
C THR A 15 9.91 12.00 23.68
N GLN A 16 9.48 13.27 23.72
CA GLN A 16 8.40 13.75 24.58
C GLN A 16 7.30 14.36 23.72
N GLY A 17 6.07 14.31 24.23
CA GLY A 17 4.90 14.86 23.56
C GLY A 17 4.41 14.00 22.39
N ARG A 18 3.52 14.59 21.58
CA ARG A 18 2.96 13.97 20.39
C ARG A 18 3.90 14.11 19.20
N LEU A 19 4.06 13.04 18.46
CA LEU A 19 4.98 12.94 17.32
C LEU A 19 4.25 13.08 16.00
N ALA A 20 4.91 13.63 15.00
CA ALA A 20 4.51 13.43 13.61
C ALA A 20 4.66 11.95 13.26
N ALA A 21 3.72 11.41 12.49
CA ALA A 21 3.72 9.99 12.16
C ALA A 21 3.68 9.73 10.65
N ILE A 22 4.23 8.58 10.23
CA ILE A 22 4.28 8.18 8.83
C ILE A 22 3.93 6.71 8.69
N ALA A 23 2.95 6.39 7.83
CA ALA A 23 2.67 5.03 7.40
C ALA A 23 3.43 4.73 6.09
N VAL A 24 4.09 3.56 6.05
CA VAL A 24 4.95 3.15 4.92
C VAL A 24 4.51 1.80 4.40
N SER A 25 4.35 1.67 3.08
CA SER A 25 4.09 0.37 2.44
C SER A 25 4.67 0.28 1.02
N GLY A 26 4.77 -0.95 0.52
CA GLY A 26 5.38 -1.31 -0.77
C GLY A 26 6.82 -1.79 -0.62
N PRO A 27 7.50 -2.17 -1.70
CA PRO A 27 7.03 -2.23 -3.09
C PRO A 27 6.03 -3.35 -3.37
N TYR A 28 5.61 -3.49 -4.63
CA TYR A 28 4.67 -4.51 -5.08
C TYR A 28 5.15 -5.92 -4.72
N GLY A 29 4.30 -6.69 -4.02
CA GLY A 29 4.61 -8.04 -3.59
C GLY A 29 5.57 -8.15 -2.39
N ALA A 30 6.01 -7.03 -1.81
CA ALA A 30 6.88 -7.02 -0.63
C ALA A 30 6.08 -7.07 0.68
N VAL A 31 6.80 -7.37 1.75
CA VAL A 31 6.28 -7.41 3.13
C VAL A 31 6.98 -6.37 4.01
N LYS A 32 6.38 -6.09 5.17
CA LYS A 32 6.80 -5.01 6.09
C LYS A 32 8.25 -5.10 6.57
N GLU A 33 8.82 -6.30 6.65
CA GLU A 33 10.21 -6.54 7.08
C GLU A 33 11.25 -6.13 6.02
N GLN A 34 10.81 -5.90 4.79
CA GLN A 34 11.70 -5.57 3.66
C GLN A 34 11.91 -4.05 3.54
N VAL A 35 11.73 -3.50 2.35
CA VAL A 35 12.06 -2.09 2.05
C VAL A 35 11.22 -1.12 2.89
N SER A 36 9.94 -1.39 3.08
CA SER A 36 9.06 -0.53 3.88
C SER A 36 9.52 -0.44 5.34
N GLY A 37 9.93 -1.56 5.95
CA GLY A 37 10.51 -1.56 7.29
C GLY A 37 11.80 -0.77 7.38
N ARG A 38 12.67 -0.88 6.38
CA ARG A 38 13.91 -0.10 6.33
C ARG A 38 13.65 1.41 6.26
N TYR A 39 12.69 1.84 5.43
CA TYR A 39 12.28 3.25 5.39
C TYR A 39 11.68 3.69 6.71
N ALA A 40 10.77 2.90 7.29
CA ALA A 40 10.13 3.20 8.56
C ALA A 40 11.15 3.35 9.70
N GLN A 41 12.10 2.42 9.82
CA GLN A 41 13.18 2.50 10.80
C GLN A 41 14.02 3.77 10.61
N THR A 42 14.45 4.06 9.39
CA THR A 42 15.28 5.24 9.09
C THR A 42 14.55 6.55 9.41
N LEU A 43 13.24 6.62 9.16
CA LEU A 43 12.43 7.78 9.51
C LEU A 43 12.21 7.89 11.02
N ALA A 44 12.09 6.76 11.73
CA ALA A 44 12.01 6.76 13.19
C ALA A 44 13.31 7.28 13.84
N GLU A 45 14.48 6.93 13.29
CA GLU A 45 15.77 7.48 13.70
C GLU A 45 15.86 9.02 13.52
N ARG A 46 15.02 9.58 12.63
CA ARG A 46 14.90 11.02 12.37
C ARG A 46 13.80 11.72 13.16
N GLY A 47 13.15 11.02 14.08
CA GLY A 47 12.20 11.60 15.02
C GLY A 47 10.72 11.43 14.69
N PHE A 48 10.36 10.66 13.65
CA PHE A 48 8.98 10.33 13.34
C PHE A 48 8.54 9.05 14.07
N LEU A 49 7.28 8.97 14.47
CA LEU A 49 6.67 7.69 14.78
C LEU A 49 6.25 7.05 13.46
N THR A 50 6.67 5.83 13.19
CA THR A 50 6.41 5.21 11.89
C THR A 50 5.84 3.81 12.01
N ILE A 51 5.02 3.43 11.04
CA ILE A 51 4.60 2.04 10.84
C ILE A 51 4.98 1.58 9.44
N ALA A 52 5.47 0.35 9.33
CA ALA A 52 5.53 -0.38 8.08
C ALA A 52 4.47 -1.47 8.12
N PHE A 53 3.58 -1.54 7.14
CA PHE A 53 2.49 -2.51 7.14
C PHE A 53 2.53 -3.42 5.91
N ASP A 54 2.11 -4.67 6.11
CA ASP A 54 1.79 -5.58 5.02
C ASP A 54 0.48 -5.14 4.38
N PRO A 55 0.43 -5.01 3.06
CA PRO A 55 -0.85 -4.78 2.38
C PRO A 55 -1.83 -5.94 2.61
N SER A 56 -3.12 -5.68 2.49
CA SER A 56 -4.15 -6.73 2.41
C SER A 56 -3.74 -7.82 1.43
N TYR A 57 -3.95 -9.07 1.77
CA TYR A 57 -3.60 -10.29 1.04
C TYR A 57 -2.12 -10.67 1.03
N TYR A 58 -1.23 -9.88 1.63
CA TYR A 58 0.22 -10.12 1.69
C TYR A 58 0.72 -10.34 3.11
N GLY A 59 1.90 -10.95 3.23
CA GLY A 59 2.60 -11.14 4.50
C GLY A 59 1.72 -11.75 5.58
N GLU A 60 1.70 -11.12 6.74
CA GLU A 60 0.87 -11.50 7.90
C GLU A 60 -0.51 -10.82 7.90
N SER A 61 -0.77 -9.90 6.97
CA SER A 61 -2.11 -9.32 6.79
C SER A 61 -3.11 -10.35 6.29
N GLY A 62 -4.37 -10.15 6.64
CA GLY A 62 -5.48 -11.02 6.24
C GLY A 62 -5.85 -10.88 4.76
N GLY A 63 -6.95 -11.55 4.41
CA GLY A 63 -7.55 -11.55 3.08
C GLY A 63 -7.30 -12.84 2.30
N THR A 64 -8.29 -13.26 1.53
CA THR A 64 -8.28 -14.39 0.60
C THR A 64 -8.95 -13.99 -0.70
N PRO A 65 -8.46 -14.48 -1.87
CA PRO A 65 -7.25 -15.28 -2.05
C PRO A 65 -5.97 -14.50 -1.67
N ARG A 66 -4.86 -15.22 -1.45
CA ARG A 66 -3.57 -14.57 -1.16
C ARG A 66 -2.95 -13.98 -2.42
N TYR A 67 -2.05 -13.01 -2.23
CA TYR A 67 -1.28 -12.36 -3.29
C TYR A 67 -2.14 -11.59 -4.31
N LEU A 68 -3.32 -11.16 -3.88
CA LEU A 68 -4.19 -10.29 -4.67
C LEU A 68 -3.80 -8.83 -4.45
N THR A 69 -3.78 -8.04 -5.51
CA THR A 69 -3.70 -6.57 -5.40
C THR A 69 -4.96 -5.96 -6.01
N SER A 70 -5.73 -5.29 -5.18
CA SER A 70 -6.87 -4.47 -5.59
C SER A 70 -6.52 -3.01 -5.37
N PRO A 71 -6.58 -2.15 -6.41
CA PRO A 71 -6.32 -0.72 -6.27
C PRO A 71 -7.16 -0.05 -5.19
N GLU A 72 -8.43 -0.42 -5.08
CA GLU A 72 -9.37 0.11 -4.10
C GLU A 72 -8.96 -0.28 -2.68
N ILE A 73 -8.68 -1.58 -2.46
CA ILE A 73 -8.31 -2.09 -1.13
C ILE A 73 -6.91 -1.60 -0.74
N SER A 74 -5.96 -1.59 -1.66
CA SER A 74 -4.60 -1.10 -1.39
C SER A 74 -4.56 0.41 -1.09
N THR A 75 -5.51 1.18 -1.64
CA THR A 75 -5.73 2.58 -1.28
C THR A 75 -6.29 2.68 0.14
N GLU A 76 -7.30 1.88 0.46
CA GLU A 76 -7.95 1.83 1.78
C GLU A 76 -6.99 1.36 2.89
N ASP A 77 -6.04 0.48 2.58
CA ASP A 77 -5.01 0.05 3.53
C ASP A 77 -4.20 1.24 4.10
N PHE A 78 -3.91 2.26 3.28
CA PHE A 78 -3.29 3.49 3.77
C PHE A 78 -4.20 4.28 4.70
N SER A 79 -5.49 4.41 4.39
CA SER A 79 -6.47 5.08 5.26
C SER A 79 -6.64 4.33 6.58
N ALA A 80 -6.68 2.99 6.55
CA ALA A 80 -6.72 2.15 7.75
C ALA A 80 -5.45 2.32 8.62
N ALA A 81 -4.28 2.45 7.99
CA ALA A 81 -3.04 2.77 8.70
C ALA A 81 -3.10 4.17 9.34
N VAL A 82 -3.71 5.15 8.68
CA VAL A 82 -3.96 6.50 9.21
C VAL A 82 -4.97 6.45 10.36
N ASP A 83 -6.01 5.62 10.30
CA ASP A 83 -6.95 5.40 11.42
C ASP A 83 -6.20 4.95 12.68
N TYR A 84 -5.32 3.95 12.53
CA TYR A 84 -4.50 3.48 13.63
C TYR A 84 -3.60 4.59 14.18
N LEU A 85 -2.87 5.32 13.33
CA LEU A 85 -2.00 6.41 13.78
C LEU A 85 -2.78 7.52 14.49
N THR A 86 -3.94 7.91 13.95
CA THR A 86 -4.80 8.96 14.54
C THR A 86 -5.34 8.56 15.91
N SER A 87 -5.61 7.27 16.14
CA SER A 87 -6.13 6.76 17.42
C SER A 87 -5.09 6.74 18.55
N ARG A 88 -3.82 6.93 18.24
CA ARG A 88 -2.72 6.85 19.23
C ARG A 88 -2.56 8.14 20.02
N ALA A 89 -2.40 8.02 21.33
CA ALA A 89 -2.22 9.16 22.22
C ALA A 89 -0.85 9.89 22.02
N ASP A 90 0.15 9.17 21.48
CA ASP A 90 1.49 9.69 21.23
C ASP A 90 1.72 10.21 19.80
N VAL A 91 0.66 10.28 18.98
CA VAL A 91 0.67 10.86 17.62
C VAL A 91 -0.06 12.19 17.61
N ASP A 92 0.49 13.15 16.86
CA ASP A 92 -0.17 14.41 16.51
C ASP A 92 -1.03 14.17 15.24
N PRO A 93 -2.37 14.17 15.35
CA PRO A 93 -3.25 13.86 14.22
C PRO A 93 -3.18 14.89 13.10
N GLU A 94 -2.67 16.10 13.39
CA GLU A 94 -2.46 17.15 12.37
C GLU A 94 -1.11 17.00 11.63
N ARG A 95 -0.33 15.96 11.95
CA ARG A 95 1.01 15.75 11.41
C ARG A 95 1.22 14.30 10.96
N ILE A 96 0.25 13.75 10.21
CA ILE A 96 0.32 12.40 9.67
C ILE A 96 0.68 12.46 8.18
N GLY A 97 1.68 11.71 7.78
CA GLY A 97 2.08 11.50 6.39
C GLY A 97 2.07 10.04 6.00
N ILE A 98 2.16 9.80 4.70
CA ILE A 98 2.30 8.45 4.13
C ILE A 98 3.45 8.40 3.14
N LEU A 99 4.06 7.21 3.01
CA LEU A 99 5.09 6.92 2.04
C LEU A 99 4.76 5.64 1.29
N GLY A 100 4.58 5.78 -0.02
CA GLY A 100 4.34 4.64 -0.93
C GLY A 100 5.55 4.36 -1.80
N ILE A 101 5.96 3.09 -1.88
CA ILE A 101 7.15 2.66 -2.61
C ILE A 101 6.73 1.89 -3.85
N CYS A 102 7.32 2.19 -5.02
CA CYS A 102 7.06 1.52 -6.29
C CYS A 102 5.57 1.57 -6.66
N GLY A 103 4.90 0.45 -6.90
CA GLY A 103 3.46 0.41 -7.20
C GLY A 103 2.57 1.00 -6.12
N TRP A 104 2.98 0.92 -4.85
CA TRP A 104 2.25 1.54 -3.73
C TRP A 104 2.33 3.07 -3.71
N GLY A 105 3.24 3.68 -4.47
CA GLY A 105 3.27 5.13 -4.65
C GLY A 105 1.98 5.69 -5.26
N GLY A 106 1.41 5.01 -6.26
CA GLY A 106 0.13 5.38 -6.86
C GLY A 106 -1.03 5.26 -5.88
N PHE A 107 -1.09 4.18 -5.09
CA PHE A 107 -2.13 3.98 -4.07
C PHE A 107 -2.01 5.01 -2.94
N ALA A 108 -0.79 5.37 -2.54
CA ALA A 108 -0.57 6.45 -1.57
C ALA A 108 -1.10 7.80 -2.08
N LEU A 109 -0.84 8.16 -3.34
CA LEU A 109 -1.40 9.37 -3.93
C LEU A 109 -2.93 9.35 -3.97
N ASN A 110 -3.52 8.21 -4.32
CA ASN A 110 -4.97 8.06 -4.34
C ASN A 110 -5.57 8.15 -2.94
N ALA A 111 -4.93 7.56 -1.92
CA ALA A 111 -5.34 7.72 -0.52
C ALA A 111 -5.28 9.17 -0.07
N ALA A 112 -4.19 9.88 -0.37
CA ALA A 112 -4.04 11.29 -0.03
C ALA A 112 -5.07 12.21 -0.71
N ALA A 113 -5.51 11.85 -1.91
CA ALA A 113 -6.56 12.60 -2.61
C ALA A 113 -7.94 12.44 -1.96
N ASN A 114 -8.17 11.35 -1.22
CA ASN A 114 -9.46 11.02 -0.62
C ASN A 114 -9.49 11.22 0.90
N ASP A 115 -8.34 11.24 1.58
CA ASP A 115 -8.24 11.34 3.04
C ASP A 115 -7.53 12.63 3.48
N PRO A 116 -8.27 13.67 3.93
CA PRO A 116 -7.67 14.95 4.32
C PRO A 116 -6.85 14.90 5.63
N ARG A 117 -6.85 13.79 6.35
CA ARG A 117 -5.97 13.57 7.51
C ARG A 117 -4.52 13.35 7.08
N ILE A 118 -4.29 12.96 5.84
CA ILE A 118 -2.96 12.80 5.25
C ILE A 118 -2.42 14.19 4.87
N LYS A 119 -1.45 14.69 5.65
CA LYS A 119 -0.90 16.04 5.48
C LYS A 119 0.33 16.09 4.56
N ALA A 120 0.99 14.95 4.37
CA ALA A 120 2.15 14.85 3.49
C ALA A 120 2.19 13.47 2.83
N THR A 121 2.54 13.44 1.56
CA THR A 121 2.69 12.19 0.81
C THR A 121 4.03 12.18 0.09
N VAL A 122 4.74 11.08 0.26
CA VAL A 122 6.00 10.82 -0.44
C VAL A 122 5.85 9.55 -1.28
N THR A 123 6.31 9.62 -2.52
CA THR A 123 6.44 8.44 -3.38
C THR A 123 7.90 8.20 -3.71
N SER A 124 8.33 6.96 -3.58
CA SER A 124 9.68 6.54 -3.94
C SER A 124 9.62 5.57 -5.12
N THR A 125 10.34 5.87 -6.21
CA THR A 125 10.37 5.03 -7.42
C THR A 125 8.99 4.62 -7.91
N MET A 126 8.04 5.55 -7.92
CA MET A 126 6.64 5.31 -8.21
C MET A 126 6.41 4.76 -9.63
N TYR A 127 5.52 3.79 -9.71
CA TYR A 127 4.94 3.32 -10.97
C TYR A 127 3.45 3.63 -11.02
N ASP A 128 2.97 4.06 -12.18
CA ASP A 128 1.55 4.03 -12.50
C ASP A 128 1.16 2.60 -12.90
N MET A 129 0.75 1.82 -11.90
CA MET A 129 0.38 0.41 -12.10
C MET A 129 -0.81 0.24 -13.02
N SER A 130 -1.75 1.19 -13.04
CA SER A 130 -2.90 1.17 -13.95
C SER A 130 -2.45 1.27 -15.40
N ARG A 131 -1.57 2.23 -15.69
CA ARG A 131 -1.01 2.42 -17.04
C ARG A 131 -0.16 1.24 -17.49
N VAL A 132 0.71 0.74 -16.60
CA VAL A 132 1.57 -0.43 -16.92
C VAL A 132 0.73 -1.66 -17.23
N ASN A 133 -0.31 -1.94 -16.45
CA ASN A 133 -1.20 -3.08 -16.72
C ASN A 133 -2.06 -2.88 -17.98
N ALA A 134 -2.47 -1.64 -18.27
CA ALA A 134 -3.29 -1.36 -19.44
C ALA A 134 -2.49 -1.28 -20.75
N ASN A 135 -1.30 -0.72 -20.71
CA ASN A 135 -0.55 -0.36 -21.91
C ASN A 135 0.82 -1.06 -22.03
N GLY A 136 1.21 -1.86 -21.01
CA GLY A 136 2.54 -2.44 -20.92
C GLY A 136 3.63 -1.42 -20.58
N TYR A 137 4.85 -1.89 -20.46
CA TYR A 137 6.00 -1.02 -20.27
C TYR A 137 6.20 -0.11 -21.48
N PHE A 138 6.43 1.18 -21.24
CA PHE A 138 6.60 2.21 -22.28
C PHE A 138 5.42 2.33 -23.26
N ASP A 139 4.21 1.95 -22.81
CA ASP A 139 3.00 1.94 -23.65
C ASP A 139 3.13 1.05 -24.90
N ALA A 140 3.91 -0.02 -24.81
CA ALA A 140 4.20 -0.89 -25.95
C ALA A 140 3.05 -1.84 -26.35
N MET A 141 2.00 -1.95 -25.53
CA MET A 141 0.85 -2.82 -25.78
C MET A 141 -0.19 -2.12 -26.64
N SER A 142 -0.50 -2.68 -27.80
CA SER A 142 -1.57 -2.17 -28.68
C SER A 142 -2.96 -2.40 -28.09
N SER A 143 -3.97 -1.72 -28.64
CA SER A 143 -5.38 -1.96 -28.28
C SER A 143 -5.82 -3.40 -28.54
N ASP A 144 -5.33 -4.00 -29.63
CA ASP A 144 -5.66 -5.37 -30.02
C ASP A 144 -5.01 -6.39 -29.09
N ASP A 145 -3.76 -6.17 -28.69
CA ASP A 145 -3.07 -7.03 -27.71
C ASP A 145 -3.75 -6.97 -26.35
N ARG A 146 -4.16 -5.78 -25.93
CA ARG A 146 -4.92 -5.59 -24.69
C ARG A 146 -6.29 -6.27 -24.75
N TYR A 147 -6.95 -6.25 -25.89
CA TYR A 147 -8.22 -6.96 -26.09
C TYR A 147 -8.01 -8.48 -25.98
N LYS A 148 -7.03 -9.04 -26.69
CA LYS A 148 -6.67 -10.46 -26.64
C LYS A 148 -6.30 -10.91 -25.22
N LEU A 149 -5.53 -10.10 -24.50
CA LEU A 149 -5.19 -10.40 -23.11
C LEU A 149 -6.44 -10.51 -22.23
N ARG A 150 -7.42 -9.60 -22.39
CA ARG A 150 -8.69 -9.69 -21.66
C ARG A 150 -9.52 -10.92 -22.04
N GLU A 151 -9.51 -11.33 -23.31
CA GLU A 151 -10.16 -12.59 -23.73
C GLU A 151 -9.53 -13.79 -23.01
N GLN A 152 -8.20 -13.86 -22.96
CA GLN A 152 -7.48 -14.92 -22.26
C GLN A 152 -7.80 -14.95 -20.77
N LEU A 153 -7.74 -13.77 -20.09
CA LEU A 153 -8.06 -13.66 -18.68
C LEU A 153 -9.51 -14.04 -18.36
N ASN A 154 -10.46 -13.67 -19.24
CA ASN A 154 -11.85 -14.04 -19.07
C ASN A 154 -12.10 -15.54 -19.32
N ALA A 155 -11.38 -16.15 -20.26
CA ALA A 155 -11.41 -17.59 -20.46
C ALA A 155 -10.87 -18.34 -19.23
N GLN A 156 -9.71 -17.90 -18.70
CA GLN A 156 -9.14 -18.44 -17.47
C GLN A 156 -10.11 -18.32 -16.29
N ARG A 157 -10.73 -17.15 -16.10
CA ARG A 157 -11.72 -16.96 -15.04
C ARG A 157 -12.90 -17.94 -15.14
N THR A 158 -13.30 -18.31 -16.36
CA THR A 158 -14.36 -19.29 -16.57
C THR A 158 -13.93 -20.69 -16.16
N GLU A 159 -12.68 -21.08 -16.47
CA GLU A 159 -12.12 -22.35 -16.04
C GLU A 159 -11.96 -22.39 -14.50
N ASP A 160 -11.38 -21.34 -13.91
CA ASP A 160 -11.24 -21.21 -12.44
C ASP A 160 -12.58 -21.38 -11.72
N TYR A 161 -13.66 -20.79 -12.26
CA TYR A 161 -15.01 -20.95 -11.71
C TYR A 161 -15.54 -22.39 -11.81
N ARG A 162 -15.23 -23.09 -12.92
CA ARG A 162 -15.66 -24.49 -13.10
C ARG A 162 -14.94 -25.46 -12.18
N ASP A 163 -13.66 -25.17 -11.94
CA ASP A 163 -12.75 -26.04 -11.19
C ASP A 163 -12.68 -25.66 -9.70
N ASP A 164 -13.45 -24.66 -9.25
CA ASP A 164 -13.42 -24.06 -7.90
C ASP A 164 -11.99 -23.68 -7.46
N SER A 165 -11.23 -23.13 -8.42
CA SER A 165 -9.84 -22.70 -8.26
C SER A 165 -9.72 -21.17 -8.36
N TYR A 166 -8.65 -20.62 -7.71
CA TYR A 166 -8.36 -19.17 -7.70
C TYR A 166 -6.85 -18.94 -7.87
#